data_938bbff18a54df832f77cd86d954e35e
#
_entry.id   938bbff18a54df832f77cd86d954e35e
#
_cell.length_a   1.000
_cell.length_b   1.000
_cell.length_c   1.000
_cell.angle_alpha   90.00
_cell.angle_beta   90.00
_cell.angle_gamma   90.00
#
_symmetry.space_group_name_H-M   'P 1'
#
loop_
_entity.id
_entity.type
_entity.pdbx_description
1 polymer ?
#
loop_
_entity_poly.entity_id
_entity_poly.type
_entity_poly.pdbx_seq_one_letter_code
_entity_poly.pdbx_strand_id
1 'polypeptide(L)'
;MRVATLSEMLEEVIRLGEATGMEEQAHELRGELEGRLATVQAAVAGDGSPRVIALERFDPPRAGGFWIPEMISIAGGVDVAGDPGINPPEVGWAELAGLNADVVIAMPPGSLGDAQAQAMEHWEHIAALGADRFFAVDAGAAFVDPGPRLVDGVELLAHLLHPERIGAPGNTGFAALSAPVPKL
;
A
#
# COMPACT_ATOMS: atom_id res chain seq x y z
N MET A 1 21.34 -4.98 7.45
CA MET A 1 20.74 -5.41 6.17
C MET A 1 19.51 -4.53 5.94
N ARG A 2 19.17 -4.15 4.73
CA ARG A 2 18.01 -3.28 4.46
C ARG A 2 16.86 -4.17 4.02
N VAL A 3 15.76 -4.18 4.77
CA VAL A 3 14.52 -4.85 4.38
C VAL A 3 13.92 -4.11 3.19
N ALA A 4 13.68 -4.80 2.10
CA ALA A 4 13.15 -4.21 0.87
C ALA A 4 11.88 -4.92 0.36
N THR A 5 11.55 -6.09 0.90
CA THR A 5 10.37 -6.87 0.55
C THR A 5 9.61 -7.31 1.81
N LEU A 6 8.36 -7.73 1.64
CA LEU A 6 7.56 -8.28 2.73
C LEU A 6 8.14 -9.63 3.21
N SER A 7 8.65 -10.42 2.28
CA SER A 7 9.33 -11.68 2.60
C SER A 7 10.56 -11.46 3.49
N GLU A 8 11.40 -10.47 3.16
CA GLU A 8 12.55 -10.10 3.99
C GLU A 8 12.14 -9.58 5.38
N MET A 9 11.00 -8.90 5.48
CA MET A 9 10.45 -8.48 6.78
C MET A 9 10.09 -9.69 7.64
N LEU A 10 9.45 -10.71 7.09
CA LEU A 10 9.13 -11.95 7.82
C LEU A 10 10.39 -12.71 8.26
N GLU A 11 11.45 -12.69 7.46
CA GLU A 11 12.74 -13.25 7.86
C GLU A 11 13.41 -12.43 8.97
N GLU A 12 13.25 -11.10 8.94
CA GLU A 12 13.82 -10.22 9.98
C GLU A 12 13.16 -10.45 11.34
N VAL A 13 11.85 -10.80 11.39
CA VAL A 13 11.16 -11.20 12.63
C VAL A 13 11.88 -12.39 13.29
N ILE A 14 12.26 -13.41 12.51
CA ILE A 14 12.97 -14.58 13.02
C ILE A 14 14.37 -14.19 13.52
N ARG A 15 15.13 -13.42 12.73
CA ARG A 15 16.48 -12.98 13.11
C ARG A 15 16.47 -12.16 14.41
N LEU A 16 15.45 -11.32 14.58
CA LEU A 16 15.30 -10.54 15.80
C LEU A 16 14.97 -11.44 17.00
N GLY A 17 14.11 -12.45 16.82
CA GLY A 17 13.83 -13.46 17.84
C GLY A 17 15.10 -14.19 18.29
N GLU A 18 15.90 -14.69 17.36
CA GLU A 18 17.19 -15.35 17.62
C GLU A 18 18.16 -14.41 18.38
N ALA A 19 18.26 -13.15 17.96
CA ALA A 19 19.16 -12.17 18.57
C ALA A 19 18.73 -11.75 20.01
N THR A 20 17.47 -11.92 20.34
CA THR A 20 16.89 -11.51 21.63
C THR A 20 16.53 -12.67 22.57
N GLY A 21 16.73 -13.92 22.14
CA GLY A 21 16.33 -15.13 22.88
C GLY A 21 14.81 -15.33 22.96
N MET A 22 14.10 -14.89 21.91
CA MET A 22 12.63 -14.98 21.77
C MET A 22 12.24 -15.79 20.53
N GLU A 23 12.93 -16.88 20.27
CA GLU A 23 12.78 -17.68 19.04
C GLU A 23 11.37 -18.24 18.88
N GLU A 24 10.78 -18.79 19.97
CA GLU A 24 9.44 -19.36 19.94
C GLU A 24 8.39 -18.32 19.58
N GLN A 25 8.44 -17.14 20.23
CA GLN A 25 7.52 -16.03 19.97
C GLN A 25 7.68 -15.48 18.55
N ALA A 26 8.91 -15.44 18.03
CA ALA A 26 9.17 -14.99 16.66
C ALA A 26 8.59 -15.97 15.62
N HIS A 27 8.70 -17.29 15.86
CA HIS A 27 8.07 -18.29 15.00
C HIS A 27 6.55 -18.26 15.06
N GLU A 28 5.96 -18.08 16.25
CA GLU A 28 4.51 -17.91 16.41
C GLU A 28 4.02 -16.66 15.65
N LEU A 29 4.67 -15.50 15.84
CA LEU A 29 4.32 -14.26 15.16
C LEU A 29 4.43 -14.40 13.65
N ARG A 30 5.52 -14.97 13.14
CA ARG A 30 5.70 -15.20 11.69
C ARG A 30 4.57 -16.08 11.16
N GLY A 31 4.23 -17.19 11.83
CA GLY A 31 3.15 -18.07 11.42
C GLY A 31 1.79 -17.37 11.39
N GLU A 32 1.51 -16.50 12.36
CA GLU A 32 0.29 -15.68 12.38
C GLU A 32 0.24 -14.74 11.17
N LEU A 33 1.33 -13.99 10.90
CA LEU A 33 1.40 -13.06 9.79
C LEU A 33 1.26 -13.76 8.43
N GLU A 34 1.95 -14.89 8.23
CA GLU A 34 1.82 -15.71 7.02
C GLU A 34 0.38 -16.24 6.83
N GLY A 35 -0.27 -16.66 7.92
CA GLY A 35 -1.67 -17.09 7.89
C GLY A 35 -2.64 -15.99 7.49
N ARG A 36 -2.43 -14.74 7.97
CA ARG A 36 -3.22 -13.56 7.57
C ARG A 36 -3.05 -13.26 6.08
N LEU A 37 -1.81 -13.24 5.59
CA LEU A 37 -1.51 -13.02 4.16
C LEU A 37 -2.15 -14.10 3.28
N ALA A 38 -2.07 -15.38 3.66
CA ALA A 38 -2.70 -16.47 2.94
C ALA A 38 -4.24 -16.33 2.92
N THR A 39 -4.84 -15.84 4.01
CA THR A 39 -6.28 -15.57 4.08
C THR A 39 -6.69 -14.49 3.09
N VAL A 40 -5.93 -13.38 3.00
CA VAL A 40 -6.17 -12.32 2.02
C VAL A 40 -6.07 -12.88 0.60
N GLN A 41 -4.96 -13.56 0.26
CA GLN A 41 -4.77 -14.13 -1.07
C GLN A 41 -5.90 -15.08 -1.48
N ALA A 42 -6.35 -15.93 -0.57
CA ALA A 42 -7.46 -16.85 -0.82
C ALA A 42 -8.79 -16.12 -1.06
N ALA A 43 -9.05 -15.03 -0.33
CA ALA A 43 -10.29 -14.27 -0.45
C ALA A 43 -10.40 -13.50 -1.76
N VAL A 44 -9.28 -12.99 -2.30
CA VAL A 44 -9.24 -12.20 -3.54
C VAL A 44 -8.97 -13.06 -4.78
N ALA A 45 -8.70 -14.35 -4.63
CA ALA A 45 -8.39 -15.25 -5.73
C ALA A 45 -9.55 -15.34 -6.73
N GLY A 46 -9.25 -15.18 -8.03
CA GLY A 46 -10.22 -15.29 -9.12
C GLY A 46 -11.09 -14.04 -9.36
N ASP A 47 -10.95 -13.00 -8.55
CA ASP A 47 -11.44 -11.66 -8.86
C ASP A 47 -10.46 -10.95 -9.79
N GLY A 48 -10.91 -10.00 -10.59
CA GLY A 48 -10.01 -9.24 -11.45
C GLY A 48 -8.83 -8.64 -10.67
N SER A 49 -7.76 -8.26 -11.36
CA SER A 49 -6.58 -7.64 -10.74
C SER A 49 -6.53 -6.15 -11.09
N PRO A 50 -7.11 -5.26 -10.27
CA PRO A 50 -7.09 -3.82 -10.52
C PRO A 50 -5.67 -3.30 -10.67
N ARG A 51 -5.48 -2.40 -11.65
CA ARG A 51 -4.21 -1.72 -11.90
C ARG A 51 -4.07 -0.56 -10.91
N VAL A 52 -2.99 -0.54 -10.14
CA VAL A 52 -2.83 0.39 -9.01
C VAL A 52 -1.62 1.28 -9.22
N ILE A 53 -1.79 2.57 -8.99
CA ILE A 53 -0.69 3.51 -8.75
C ILE A 53 -0.73 3.89 -7.26
N ALA A 54 0.31 3.54 -6.52
CA ALA A 54 0.56 4.01 -5.17
C ALA A 54 1.49 5.22 -5.23
N LEU A 55 1.12 6.35 -4.60
CA LEU A 55 1.90 7.58 -4.59
C LEU A 55 2.43 7.90 -3.20
N GLU A 56 3.75 7.85 -3.02
CA GLU A 56 4.43 8.22 -1.78
C GLU A 56 4.77 9.71 -1.70
N ARG A 57 4.83 10.39 -2.83
CA ARG A 57 5.13 11.82 -2.93
C ARG A 57 4.48 12.41 -4.19
N PHE A 58 4.17 13.71 -4.15
CA PHE A 58 3.47 14.40 -5.23
C PHE A 58 4.32 15.43 -5.98
N ASP A 59 5.37 15.98 -5.35
CA ASP A 59 6.24 16.98 -5.99
C ASP A 59 7.72 16.76 -5.61
N PRO A 60 8.57 16.31 -6.55
CA PRO A 60 8.17 15.62 -7.79
C PRO A 60 7.44 14.30 -7.45
N PRO A 61 6.52 13.81 -8.31
CA PRO A 61 5.77 12.61 -8.02
C PRO A 61 6.69 11.40 -7.96
N ARG A 62 6.36 10.50 -7.01
CA ARG A 62 7.09 9.26 -6.79
C ARG A 62 6.11 8.15 -6.44
N ALA A 63 6.21 7.05 -7.16
CA ALA A 63 5.45 5.85 -6.87
C ALA A 63 5.94 5.15 -5.61
N GLY A 64 5.12 4.25 -5.06
CA GLY A 64 5.50 3.35 -3.99
C GLY A 64 6.60 2.37 -4.42
N GLY A 65 7.51 2.04 -3.51
CA GLY A 65 8.60 1.12 -3.78
C GLY A 65 8.76 0.07 -2.70
N PHE A 66 9.92 -0.62 -2.75
CA PHE A 66 10.28 -1.64 -1.79
C PHE A 66 9.20 -2.72 -1.66
N TRP A 67 8.53 -2.81 -0.52
CA TRP A 67 7.47 -3.80 -0.22
C TRP A 67 6.10 -3.43 -0.79
N ILE A 68 5.85 -2.16 -1.19
CA ILE A 68 4.52 -1.70 -1.64
C ILE A 68 3.99 -2.50 -2.84
N PRO A 69 4.77 -2.73 -3.93
CA PRO A 69 4.28 -3.52 -5.06
C PRO A 69 3.96 -4.97 -4.69
N GLU A 70 4.74 -5.58 -3.79
CA GLU A 70 4.45 -6.93 -3.27
C GLU A 70 3.16 -6.95 -2.44
N MET A 71 2.94 -5.94 -1.57
CA MET A 71 1.71 -5.80 -0.80
C MET A 71 0.48 -5.66 -1.71
N ILE A 72 0.57 -4.84 -2.76
CA ILE A 72 -0.50 -4.68 -3.77
C ILE A 72 -0.78 -6.02 -4.47
N SER A 73 0.26 -6.77 -4.83
CA SER A 73 0.12 -8.08 -5.47
C SER A 73 -0.58 -9.10 -4.55
N ILE A 74 -0.22 -9.17 -3.27
CA ILE A 74 -0.86 -10.04 -2.28
C ILE A 74 -2.32 -9.63 -2.05
N ALA A 75 -2.60 -8.34 -2.11
CA ALA A 75 -3.94 -7.76 -2.02
C ALA A 75 -4.80 -7.97 -3.29
N GLY A 76 -4.30 -8.66 -4.31
CA GLY A 76 -5.03 -8.99 -5.53
C GLY A 76 -4.97 -7.91 -6.62
N GLY A 77 -4.12 -6.88 -6.50
CA GLY A 77 -3.90 -5.85 -7.51
C GLY A 77 -2.63 -6.07 -8.33
N VAL A 78 -2.40 -5.17 -9.28
CA VAL A 78 -1.16 -5.05 -10.05
C VAL A 78 -0.62 -3.65 -9.88
N ASP A 79 0.53 -3.49 -9.23
CA ASP A 79 1.24 -2.21 -9.23
C ASP A 79 1.75 -1.94 -10.64
N VAL A 80 1.39 -0.80 -11.21
CA VAL A 80 1.78 -0.44 -12.58
C VAL A 80 2.87 0.63 -12.63
N ALA A 81 3.31 1.11 -11.47
CA ALA A 81 4.27 2.20 -11.35
C ALA A 81 5.54 1.83 -10.56
N GLY A 82 5.51 0.74 -9.80
CA GLY A 82 6.62 0.28 -8.97
C GLY A 82 6.98 -1.18 -9.19
N ASP A 83 8.22 -1.54 -8.87
CA ASP A 83 8.73 -2.92 -8.88
C ASP A 83 9.09 -3.37 -7.46
N PRO A 84 8.80 -4.64 -7.07
CA PRO A 84 9.13 -5.16 -5.75
C PRO A 84 10.62 -5.07 -5.44
N GLY A 85 10.95 -4.65 -4.22
CA GLY A 85 12.34 -4.54 -3.76
C GLY A 85 13.13 -3.36 -4.30
N ILE A 86 12.57 -2.61 -5.25
CA ILE A 86 13.22 -1.47 -5.90
C ILE A 86 12.74 -0.16 -5.28
N ASN A 87 13.67 0.76 -5.07
CA ASN A 87 13.33 2.14 -4.73
C ASN A 87 13.03 2.89 -6.04
N PRO A 88 11.75 3.23 -6.34
CA PRO A 88 11.41 3.79 -7.63
C PRO A 88 12.07 5.15 -7.83
N PRO A 89 12.46 5.47 -9.07
CA PRO A 89 12.89 6.80 -9.42
C PRO A 89 11.73 7.80 -9.30
N GLU A 90 12.06 9.09 -9.35
CA GLU A 90 11.05 10.12 -9.60
C GLU A 90 10.45 9.93 -10.99
N VAL A 91 9.13 10.07 -11.09
CA VAL A 91 8.35 9.79 -12.31
C VAL A 91 7.59 11.06 -12.69
N GLY A 92 7.45 11.34 -13.98
CA GLY A 92 6.63 12.46 -14.44
C GLY A 92 5.12 12.15 -14.37
N TRP A 93 4.28 13.17 -14.08
CA TRP A 93 2.82 13.01 -14.09
C TRP A 93 2.28 12.49 -15.43
N ALA A 94 2.87 12.94 -16.56
CA ALA A 94 2.48 12.44 -17.88
C ALA A 94 2.81 10.97 -18.11
N GLU A 95 3.90 10.50 -17.52
CA GLU A 95 4.29 9.08 -17.56
C GLU A 95 3.32 8.23 -16.72
N LEU A 96 3.01 8.68 -15.50
CA LEU A 96 2.03 8.03 -14.64
C LEU A 96 0.64 7.95 -15.31
N ALA A 97 0.19 9.01 -15.97
CA ALA A 97 -1.09 9.02 -16.70
C ALA A 97 -1.13 7.98 -17.83
N GLY A 98 0.01 7.69 -18.46
CA GLY A 98 0.12 6.66 -19.49
C GLY A 98 -0.01 5.22 -18.98
N LEU A 99 0.03 5.01 -17.67
CA LEU A 99 -0.02 3.67 -17.08
C LEU A 99 -1.43 3.08 -17.00
N ASN A 100 -2.50 3.86 -17.23
CA ASN A 100 -3.89 3.41 -17.22
C ASN A 100 -4.25 2.65 -15.93
N ALA A 101 -4.17 3.32 -14.79
CA ALA A 101 -4.55 2.76 -13.50
C ALA A 101 -6.06 2.75 -13.30
N ASP A 102 -6.58 1.73 -12.62
CA ASP A 102 -7.98 1.65 -12.17
C ASP A 102 -8.14 2.32 -10.79
N VAL A 103 -7.08 2.29 -9.98
CA VAL A 103 -7.06 2.80 -8.60
C VAL A 103 -5.80 3.61 -8.35
N VAL A 104 -5.94 4.78 -7.75
CA VAL A 104 -4.83 5.60 -7.24
C VAL A 104 -4.91 5.67 -5.72
N ILE A 105 -3.80 5.37 -5.05
CA ILE A 105 -3.69 5.40 -3.59
C ILE A 105 -2.63 6.41 -3.18
N ALA A 106 -3.05 7.50 -2.55
CA ALA A 106 -2.19 8.50 -1.94
C ALA A 106 -1.70 7.99 -0.57
N MET A 107 -0.39 7.75 -0.44
CA MET A 107 0.25 7.23 0.77
C MET A 107 1.56 7.97 1.13
N PRO A 108 1.57 9.32 1.14
CA PRO A 108 2.75 10.03 1.60
C PRO A 108 3.02 9.68 3.07
N PRO A 109 4.30 9.64 3.51
CA PRO A 109 4.62 9.44 4.92
C PRO A 109 3.90 10.46 5.80
N GLY A 110 3.17 9.97 6.82
CA GLY A 110 2.38 10.81 7.71
C GLY A 110 1.02 10.20 8.05
N SER A 111 0.15 11.02 8.63
CA SER A 111 -1.21 10.63 8.99
C SER A 111 -2.17 10.63 7.78
N LEU A 112 -3.35 10.03 7.96
CA LEU A 112 -4.43 10.13 6.97
C LEU A 112 -4.78 11.58 6.60
N GLY A 113 -4.79 12.48 7.60
CA GLY A 113 -5.07 13.90 7.36
C GLY A 113 -4.02 14.57 6.47
N ASP A 114 -2.74 14.24 6.67
CA ASP A 114 -1.65 14.73 5.82
C ASP A 114 -1.78 14.19 4.39
N ALA A 115 -2.11 12.90 4.26
CA ALA A 115 -2.30 12.27 2.95
C ALA A 115 -3.46 12.90 2.17
N GLN A 116 -4.59 13.16 2.84
CA GLN A 116 -5.74 13.84 2.24
C GLN A 116 -5.38 15.27 1.81
N ALA A 117 -4.73 16.04 2.69
CA ALA A 117 -4.36 17.44 2.40
C ALA A 117 -3.43 17.53 1.19
N GLN A 118 -2.35 16.73 1.16
CA GLN A 118 -1.40 16.70 0.06
C GLN A 118 -2.04 16.22 -1.25
N ALA A 119 -2.88 15.18 -1.20
CA ALA A 119 -3.60 14.70 -2.37
C ALA A 119 -4.54 15.76 -2.94
N MET A 120 -5.23 16.53 -2.09
CA MET A 120 -6.11 17.60 -2.52
C MET A 120 -5.36 18.79 -3.09
N GLU A 121 -4.17 19.12 -2.60
CA GLU A 121 -3.28 20.14 -3.16
C GLU A 121 -2.86 19.79 -4.60
N HIS A 122 -2.66 18.51 -4.89
CA HIS A 122 -2.25 18.00 -6.20
C HIS A 122 -3.39 17.35 -6.99
N TRP A 123 -4.66 17.63 -6.62
CA TRP A 123 -5.82 16.94 -7.15
C TRP A 123 -5.94 16.97 -8.67
N GLU A 124 -5.62 18.10 -9.33
CA GLU A 124 -5.68 18.21 -10.78
C GLU A 124 -4.77 17.17 -11.48
N HIS A 125 -3.57 16.96 -10.93
CA HIS A 125 -2.64 15.97 -11.46
C HIS A 125 -3.11 14.54 -11.17
N ILE A 126 -3.61 14.29 -9.95
CA ILE A 126 -4.10 12.97 -9.53
C ILE A 126 -5.33 12.58 -10.37
N ALA A 127 -6.28 13.48 -10.55
CA ALA A 127 -7.46 13.24 -11.36
C ALA A 127 -7.13 12.99 -12.85
N ALA A 128 -6.07 13.65 -13.35
CA ALA A 128 -5.59 13.44 -14.72
C ALA A 128 -4.99 12.04 -14.97
N LEU A 129 -4.73 11.24 -13.93
CA LEU A 129 -4.35 9.83 -14.06
C LEU A 129 -5.50 8.97 -14.60
N GLY A 130 -6.74 9.45 -14.55
CA GLY A 130 -7.90 8.84 -15.20
C GLY A 130 -8.41 7.56 -14.50
N ALA A 131 -8.02 7.31 -13.27
CA ALA A 131 -8.50 6.16 -12.51
C ALA A 131 -9.97 6.31 -12.09
N ASP A 132 -10.65 5.18 -11.89
CA ASP A 132 -12.05 5.14 -11.43
C ASP A 132 -12.18 5.42 -9.93
N ARG A 133 -11.16 5.07 -9.13
CA ARG A 133 -11.17 5.15 -7.67
C ARG A 133 -9.90 5.79 -7.15
N PHE A 134 -10.08 6.69 -6.18
CA PHE A 134 -8.99 7.42 -5.54
C PHE A 134 -9.12 7.31 -4.03
N PHE A 135 -8.01 6.97 -3.34
CA PHE A 135 -7.98 6.84 -1.90
C PHE A 135 -6.78 7.57 -1.31
N ALA A 136 -6.92 8.03 -0.07
CA ALA A 136 -5.82 8.36 0.82
C ALA A 136 -5.76 7.35 1.95
N VAL A 137 -4.57 6.99 2.41
CA VAL A 137 -4.35 6.05 3.52
C VAL A 137 -3.42 6.65 4.58
N ASP A 138 -3.55 6.18 5.82
CA ASP A 138 -2.60 6.46 6.89
C ASP A 138 -1.33 5.65 6.66
N ALA A 139 -0.39 6.23 5.93
CA ALA A 139 0.85 5.53 5.59
C ALA A 139 1.72 5.27 6.82
N GLY A 140 1.74 6.17 7.81
CA GLY A 140 2.49 6.01 9.05
C GLY A 140 2.04 4.80 9.88
N ALA A 141 0.77 4.42 9.75
CA ALA A 141 0.23 3.28 10.48
C ALA A 141 0.68 1.92 9.94
N ALA A 142 0.80 1.75 8.60
CA ALA A 142 0.90 0.42 8.00
C ALA A 142 1.80 0.29 6.75
N PHE A 143 2.51 1.35 6.33
CA PHE A 143 3.25 1.32 5.05
C PHE A 143 4.69 1.83 5.12
N VAL A 144 5.06 2.62 6.15
CA VAL A 144 6.36 3.31 6.20
C VAL A 144 7.45 2.43 6.82
N ASP A 145 7.15 1.75 7.92
CA ASP A 145 8.14 0.99 8.67
C ASP A 145 8.11 -0.51 8.32
N PRO A 146 9.28 -1.13 8.05
CA PRO A 146 9.37 -2.55 7.78
C PRO A 146 9.13 -3.39 9.03
N GLY A 147 7.89 -3.69 9.34
CA GLY A 147 7.49 -4.45 10.52
C GLY A 147 6.15 -5.18 10.34
N PRO A 148 5.69 -5.90 11.37
CA PRO A 148 4.46 -6.71 11.31
C PRO A 148 3.22 -5.96 10.83
N ARG A 149 3.15 -4.64 11.04
CA ARG A 149 2.03 -3.79 10.59
C ARG A 149 1.90 -3.67 9.07
N LEU A 150 2.91 -4.06 8.30
CA LEU A 150 2.76 -4.16 6.83
C LEU A 150 1.65 -5.14 6.44
N VAL A 151 1.39 -6.17 7.27
CA VAL A 151 0.27 -7.09 7.02
C VAL A 151 -1.09 -6.40 7.20
N ASP A 152 -1.21 -5.48 8.18
CA ASP A 152 -2.41 -4.62 8.31
C ASP A 152 -2.61 -3.77 7.04
N GLY A 153 -1.50 -3.29 6.46
CA GLY A 153 -1.50 -2.57 5.19
C GLY A 153 -1.97 -3.42 4.02
N VAL A 154 -1.56 -4.70 3.96
CA VAL A 154 -2.06 -5.64 2.94
C VAL A 154 -3.57 -5.85 3.06
N GLU A 155 -4.08 -6.04 4.27
CA GLU A 155 -5.53 -6.19 4.53
C GLU A 155 -6.31 -4.93 4.11
N LEU A 156 -5.75 -3.73 4.40
CA LEU A 156 -6.34 -2.48 3.94
C LEU A 156 -6.35 -2.39 2.41
N LEU A 157 -5.23 -2.64 1.75
CA LEU A 157 -5.16 -2.64 0.28
C LEU A 157 -6.18 -3.60 -0.31
N ALA A 158 -6.29 -4.82 0.23
CA ALA A 158 -7.27 -5.80 -0.23
C ALA A 158 -8.72 -5.31 -0.07
N HIS A 159 -9.05 -4.63 1.03
CA HIS A 159 -10.35 -3.97 1.18
C HIS A 159 -10.57 -2.88 0.12
N LEU A 160 -9.57 -2.02 -0.12
CA LEU A 160 -9.70 -0.93 -1.10
C LEU A 160 -9.86 -1.46 -2.53
N LEU A 161 -9.21 -2.58 -2.85
CA LEU A 161 -9.25 -3.18 -4.18
C LEU A 161 -10.49 -4.06 -4.38
N HIS A 162 -10.88 -4.83 -3.36
CA HIS A 162 -11.94 -5.83 -3.38
C HIS A 162 -12.90 -5.68 -2.17
N PRO A 163 -13.63 -4.56 -2.04
CA PRO A 163 -14.48 -4.27 -0.87
C PRO A 163 -15.60 -5.29 -0.65
N GLU A 164 -16.01 -5.99 -1.71
CA GLU A 164 -17.02 -7.05 -1.65
C GLU A 164 -16.50 -8.36 -1.03
N ARG A 165 -15.18 -8.53 -0.97
CA ARG A 165 -14.50 -9.74 -0.49
C ARG A 165 -13.89 -9.57 0.88
N ILE A 166 -13.33 -8.39 1.14
CA ILE A 166 -12.60 -8.07 2.36
C ILE A 166 -13.29 -6.90 3.06
N GLY A 167 -13.70 -7.11 4.31
CA GLY A 167 -14.23 -6.05 5.16
C GLY A 167 -13.17 -5.00 5.52
N ALA A 168 -13.58 -3.79 5.83
CA ALA A 168 -12.65 -2.74 6.25
C ALA A 168 -11.93 -3.12 7.55
N PRO A 169 -10.58 -3.11 7.58
CA PRO A 169 -9.84 -3.36 8.80
C PRO A 169 -10.04 -2.23 9.80
N GLY A 170 -10.13 -2.58 11.11
CA GLY A 170 -10.43 -1.60 12.17
C GLY A 170 -9.24 -0.78 12.65
N ASN A 171 -8.03 -1.09 12.21
CA ASN A 171 -6.77 -0.57 12.76
C ASN A 171 -5.97 0.33 11.80
N THR A 172 -6.48 0.58 10.59
CA THR A 172 -5.84 1.44 9.59
C THR A 172 -6.83 2.46 9.04
N GLY A 173 -6.39 3.71 8.93
CA GLY A 173 -7.21 4.80 8.42
C GLY A 173 -7.15 4.91 6.89
N PHE A 174 -8.30 5.13 6.25
CA PHE A 174 -8.38 5.48 4.84
C PHE A 174 -9.55 6.43 4.57
N ALA A 175 -9.50 7.11 3.42
CA ALA A 175 -10.60 7.93 2.92
C ALA A 175 -10.68 7.84 1.39
N ALA A 176 -11.88 7.76 0.85
CA ALA A 176 -12.10 7.97 -0.57
C ALA A 176 -11.86 9.46 -0.90
N LEU A 177 -11.19 9.72 -2.01
CA LEU A 177 -10.96 11.06 -2.52
C LEU A 177 -11.88 11.35 -3.70
N SER A 178 -12.38 12.58 -3.76
CA SER A 178 -13.18 13.08 -4.87
C SER A 178 -12.85 14.54 -5.16
N ALA A 179 -13.24 15.04 -6.33
CA ALA A 179 -13.01 16.43 -6.69
C ALA A 179 -13.48 17.39 -5.57
N PRO A 180 -12.68 18.42 -5.26
CA PRO A 180 -13.10 19.44 -4.30
C PRO A 180 -14.36 20.11 -4.80
N VAL A 181 -15.35 20.26 -3.90
CA VAL A 181 -16.55 21.02 -4.22
C VAL A 181 -16.15 22.49 -4.41
N PRO A 182 -16.48 23.15 -5.55
CA PRO A 182 -16.18 24.55 -5.74
C PRO A 182 -16.75 25.37 -4.58
N LYS A 183 -15.92 26.19 -3.94
CA LYS A 183 -16.44 27.17 -2.97
C LYS A 183 -17.24 28.20 -3.76
N LEU A 184 -18.57 28.25 -3.52
CA LEU A 184 -19.46 29.31 -4.04
C LEU A 184 -19.10 30.66 -3.43
#